data_89759d9aba78584e13cef5ed12556dd5
#
_entry.id   89759d9aba78584e13cef5ed12556dd5
#
_cell.length_a   1.000
_cell.length_b   1.000
_cell.length_c   1.000
_cell.angle_alpha   90.00
_cell.angle_beta   90.00
_cell.angle_gamma   90.00
#
_symmetry.space_group_name_H-M   'P 1'
#
loop_
_entity.id
_entity.type
_entity.pdbx_description
1 polymer ?
#
loop_
_entity_poly.entity_id
_entity_poly.type
_entity_poly.pdbx_seq_one_letter_code
_entity_poly.pdbx_strand_id
1 'polypeptide(L)'
;MFAEIITIGDELLTGNTVDSNSAFIAQKLTEKGYWVRRITTVGDDVEEIKTVVREVLSREPEVLVIAGGLGPTHDDVTMLAVARALNLELELREDILKRIEEFYLELYKKGFVDDPKINEARKKMAYIPRGVEILNNTVGAAPGAFLIYKNTKIFVLPGMPREMKAMFENEVSPKLGKGKFIQRKLLAEITDESKLAPLLVEALNRFNIKIHSSPKGFGKYIGIILFGESEDEIERARRFIEERGIKFEEV
;
A
#
# COMPACT_ATOMS: atom_id res chain seq x y z
N MET A 1 1.67 6.73 14.42
CA MET A 1 0.92 6.70 13.13
C MET A 1 1.23 5.43 12.38
N PHE A 2 0.21 4.58 12.09
CA PHE A 2 0.47 3.35 11.34
C PHE A 2 -0.55 3.15 10.22
N ALA A 3 -0.13 2.38 9.21
CA ALA A 3 -0.94 2.00 8.08
C ALA A 3 -1.02 0.47 7.97
N GLU A 4 -2.05 -0.03 7.33
CA GLU A 4 -2.18 -1.42 6.90
C GLU A 4 -2.54 -1.49 5.41
N ILE A 5 -2.19 -2.59 4.78
CA ILE A 5 -2.40 -2.83 3.35
C ILE A 5 -3.15 -4.15 3.21
N ILE A 6 -4.16 -4.17 2.34
CA ILE A 6 -4.82 -5.39 1.88
C ILE A 6 -4.58 -5.51 0.38
N THR A 7 -4.09 -6.65 -0.08
CA THR A 7 -4.02 -7.00 -1.50
C THR A 7 -4.98 -8.13 -1.80
N ILE A 8 -5.67 -8.02 -2.93
CA ILE A 8 -6.75 -8.93 -3.31
C ILE A 8 -6.41 -9.56 -4.65
N GLY A 9 -6.47 -10.88 -4.71
CA GLY A 9 -6.26 -11.68 -5.92
C GLY A 9 -5.86 -13.12 -5.59
N ASP A 10 -6.58 -14.07 -6.15
CA ASP A 10 -6.27 -15.51 -6.04
C ASP A 10 -4.91 -15.85 -6.65
N GLU A 11 -4.47 -15.10 -7.68
CA GLU A 11 -3.16 -15.27 -8.32
C GLU A 11 -1.99 -14.93 -7.39
N LEU A 12 -2.23 -14.07 -6.39
CA LEU A 12 -1.24 -13.75 -5.36
C LEU A 12 -1.11 -14.90 -4.36
N LEU A 13 -2.23 -15.49 -3.94
CA LEU A 13 -2.27 -16.61 -3.00
C LEU A 13 -1.72 -17.90 -3.60
N THR A 14 -1.93 -18.11 -4.89
CA THR A 14 -1.41 -19.29 -5.62
C THR A 14 0.06 -19.14 -6.03
N GLY A 15 0.65 -17.95 -5.82
CA GLY A 15 2.04 -17.68 -6.19
C GLY A 15 2.27 -17.51 -7.71
N ASN A 16 1.20 -17.44 -8.51
CA ASN A 16 1.30 -17.20 -9.96
C ASN A 16 1.76 -15.77 -10.26
N THR A 17 1.49 -14.84 -9.35
CA THR A 17 1.90 -13.43 -9.46
C THR A 17 2.58 -12.98 -8.18
N VAL A 18 3.71 -12.27 -8.32
CA VAL A 18 4.38 -11.64 -7.18
C VAL A 18 3.67 -10.34 -6.82
N ASP A 19 3.31 -10.17 -5.55
CA ASP A 19 2.70 -8.94 -5.03
C ASP A 19 3.69 -7.77 -5.03
N SER A 20 3.85 -7.13 -6.18
CA SER A 20 4.64 -5.91 -6.31
C SER A 20 3.89 -4.65 -5.86
N ASN A 21 2.55 -4.73 -5.74
CA ASN A 21 1.72 -3.60 -5.35
C ASN A 21 1.91 -3.29 -3.86
N SER A 22 1.82 -4.29 -2.99
CA SER A 22 2.02 -4.09 -1.55
C SER A 22 3.42 -3.54 -1.24
N ALA A 23 4.46 -4.03 -1.92
CA ALA A 23 5.82 -3.54 -1.75
C ALA A 23 5.94 -2.05 -2.11
N PHE A 24 5.37 -1.65 -3.26
CA PHE A 24 5.35 -0.25 -3.68
C PHE A 24 4.56 0.64 -2.70
N ILE A 25 3.34 0.22 -2.33
CA ILE A 25 2.50 0.97 -1.39
C ILE A 25 3.19 1.12 -0.03
N ALA A 26 3.80 0.04 0.48
CA ALA A 26 4.53 0.07 1.75
C ALA A 26 5.72 1.03 1.71
N GLN A 27 6.48 1.03 0.61
CA GLN A 27 7.57 1.98 0.42
C GLN A 27 7.06 3.42 0.45
N LYS A 28 6.01 3.72 -0.33
CA LYS A 28 5.45 5.08 -0.43
C LYS A 28 4.82 5.58 0.88
N LEU A 29 4.13 4.72 1.61
CA LEU A 29 3.61 5.06 2.94
C LEU A 29 4.75 5.34 3.92
N THR A 30 5.83 4.56 3.87
CA THR A 30 7.01 4.77 4.71
C THR A 30 7.72 6.08 4.37
N GLU A 31 7.85 6.43 3.08
CA GLU A 31 8.39 7.72 2.63
C GLU A 31 7.55 8.91 3.14
N LYS A 32 6.23 8.71 3.30
CA LYS A 32 5.30 9.70 3.90
C LYS A 32 5.30 9.70 5.43
N GLY A 33 6.08 8.83 6.08
CA GLY A 33 6.20 8.76 7.54
C GLY A 33 5.10 7.93 8.22
N TYR A 34 4.52 6.96 7.53
CA TYR A 34 3.61 5.97 8.12
C TYR A 34 4.34 4.65 8.33
N TRP A 35 4.17 4.04 9.49
CA TRP A 35 4.62 2.68 9.71
C TRP A 35 3.62 1.69 9.15
N VAL A 36 3.99 0.92 8.13
CA VAL A 36 3.18 -0.20 7.67
C VAL A 36 3.34 -1.36 8.65
N ARG A 37 2.27 -1.67 9.41
CA ARG A 37 2.30 -2.73 10.42
C ARG A 37 2.00 -4.10 9.86
N ARG A 38 1.10 -4.18 8.87
CA ARG A 38 0.68 -5.44 8.26
C ARG A 38 0.38 -5.25 6.79
N ILE A 39 0.66 -6.30 6.04
CA ILE A 39 0.21 -6.53 4.67
C ILE A 39 -0.55 -7.84 4.73
N THR A 40 -1.79 -7.84 4.29
CA THR A 40 -2.66 -9.02 4.27
C THR A 40 -3.09 -9.27 2.84
N THR A 41 -2.87 -10.48 2.34
CA THR A 41 -3.35 -10.91 1.03
C THR A 41 -4.55 -11.82 1.23
N VAL A 42 -5.62 -11.58 0.46
CA VAL A 42 -6.85 -12.37 0.46
C VAL A 42 -7.27 -12.71 -0.95
N GLY A 43 -8.04 -13.77 -1.11
CA GLY A 43 -8.65 -14.16 -2.38
C GLY A 43 -9.82 -13.26 -2.78
N ASP A 44 -10.35 -13.54 -3.97
CA ASP A 44 -11.44 -12.79 -4.59
C ASP A 44 -12.82 -13.23 -4.05
N ASP A 45 -12.96 -13.36 -2.72
CA ASP A 45 -14.20 -13.71 -2.04
C ASP A 45 -14.74 -12.53 -1.22
N VAL A 46 -16.04 -12.22 -1.44
CA VAL A 46 -16.71 -11.05 -0.81
C VAL A 46 -16.73 -11.14 0.72
N GLU A 47 -16.99 -12.32 1.28
CA GLU A 47 -17.12 -12.46 2.74
C GLU A 47 -15.74 -12.48 3.42
N GLU A 48 -14.74 -13.04 2.75
CA GLU A 48 -13.36 -13.00 3.23
C GLU A 48 -12.81 -11.59 3.23
N ILE A 49 -12.91 -10.87 2.10
CA ILE A 49 -12.49 -9.47 2.00
C ILE A 49 -13.20 -8.60 3.04
N LYS A 50 -14.53 -8.73 3.17
CA LYS A 50 -15.32 -8.02 4.17
C LYS A 50 -14.82 -8.29 5.59
N THR A 51 -14.52 -9.54 5.91
CA THR A 51 -14.02 -9.94 7.23
C THR A 51 -12.68 -9.29 7.52
N VAL A 52 -11.73 -9.38 6.59
CA VAL A 52 -10.39 -8.79 6.75
C VAL A 52 -10.45 -7.27 6.84
N VAL A 53 -11.29 -6.61 6.04
CA VAL A 53 -11.48 -5.14 6.15
C VAL A 53 -11.96 -4.76 7.56
N ARG A 54 -12.92 -5.48 8.14
CA ARG A 54 -13.41 -5.23 9.50
C ARG A 54 -12.36 -5.49 10.57
N GLU A 55 -11.57 -6.54 10.42
CA GLU A 55 -10.46 -6.86 11.32
C GLU A 55 -9.39 -5.76 11.29
N VAL A 56 -9.02 -5.27 10.11
CA VAL A 56 -8.10 -4.14 9.97
C VAL A 56 -8.66 -2.90 10.65
N LEU A 57 -9.92 -2.56 10.39
CA LEU A 57 -10.57 -1.37 10.97
C LEU A 57 -10.74 -1.47 12.49
N SER A 58 -10.84 -2.68 13.06
CA SER A 58 -10.87 -2.87 14.52
C SER A 58 -9.56 -2.48 15.21
N ARG A 59 -8.44 -2.47 14.47
CA ARG A 59 -7.13 -2.04 14.95
C ARG A 59 -6.89 -0.53 14.79
N GLU A 60 -7.83 0.18 14.17
CA GLU A 60 -7.85 1.63 13.98
C GLU A 60 -6.56 2.19 13.33
N PRO A 61 -6.13 1.67 12.14
CA PRO A 61 -5.03 2.28 11.41
C PRO A 61 -5.44 3.69 10.96
N GLU A 62 -4.48 4.60 10.82
CA GLU A 62 -4.75 5.91 10.24
C GLU A 62 -4.96 5.85 8.74
N VAL A 63 -4.32 4.85 8.09
CA VAL A 63 -4.42 4.63 6.66
C VAL A 63 -4.62 3.13 6.39
N LEU A 64 -5.62 2.81 5.59
CA LEU A 64 -5.83 1.51 4.98
C LEU A 64 -5.80 1.67 3.46
N VAL A 65 -4.91 0.93 2.80
CA VAL A 65 -4.89 0.84 1.34
C VAL A 65 -5.29 -0.57 0.94
N ILE A 66 -6.30 -0.67 0.08
CA ILE A 66 -6.81 -1.92 -0.49
C ILE A 66 -6.49 -1.89 -1.99
N ALA A 67 -5.85 -2.92 -2.53
CA ALA A 67 -5.45 -2.97 -3.94
C ALA A 67 -5.83 -4.31 -4.57
N GLY A 68 -6.57 -4.27 -5.68
CA GLY A 68 -7.04 -5.43 -6.45
C GLY A 68 -8.55 -5.49 -6.59
N GLY A 69 -9.05 -6.32 -7.50
CA GLY A 69 -10.45 -6.69 -7.66
C GLY A 69 -11.42 -5.55 -8.05
N LEU A 70 -11.00 -4.59 -8.90
CA LEU A 70 -11.81 -3.47 -9.37
C LEU A 70 -12.22 -3.56 -10.84
N GLY A 71 -11.79 -4.57 -11.55
CA GLY A 71 -12.04 -4.73 -12.97
C GLY A 71 -13.45 -5.20 -13.33
N PRO A 72 -13.63 -5.58 -14.60
CA PRO A 72 -14.94 -6.00 -15.11
C PRO A 72 -15.24 -7.50 -14.93
N THR A 73 -14.29 -8.32 -14.47
CA THR A 73 -14.45 -9.77 -14.41
C THR A 73 -15.29 -10.20 -13.20
N HIS A 74 -15.77 -11.42 -13.18
CA HIS A 74 -16.71 -11.90 -12.15
C HIS A 74 -16.11 -11.92 -10.74
N ASP A 75 -14.81 -12.10 -10.66
CA ASP A 75 -13.95 -12.11 -9.47
C ASP A 75 -13.59 -10.72 -8.94
N ASP A 76 -13.75 -9.66 -9.73
CA ASP A 76 -13.56 -8.29 -9.27
C ASP A 76 -14.71 -7.85 -8.32
N VAL A 77 -14.60 -8.16 -7.04
CA VAL A 77 -15.68 -7.98 -6.03
C VAL A 77 -15.33 -6.99 -4.92
N THR A 78 -14.20 -6.33 -5.00
CA THR A 78 -13.66 -5.48 -3.92
C THR A 78 -14.60 -4.34 -3.52
N MET A 79 -15.18 -3.60 -4.46
CA MET A 79 -16.11 -2.51 -4.13
C MET A 79 -17.34 -3.01 -3.37
N LEU A 80 -17.89 -4.19 -3.75
CA LEU A 80 -19.00 -4.82 -3.06
C LEU A 80 -18.61 -5.25 -1.64
N ALA A 81 -17.45 -5.87 -1.49
CA ALA A 81 -16.95 -6.33 -0.20
C ALA A 81 -16.70 -5.17 0.77
N VAL A 82 -16.07 -4.09 0.29
CA VAL A 82 -15.85 -2.86 1.07
C VAL A 82 -17.18 -2.21 1.47
N ALA A 83 -18.13 -2.10 0.55
CA ALA A 83 -19.47 -1.59 0.84
C ALA A 83 -20.14 -2.40 1.97
N ARG A 84 -20.11 -3.75 1.88
CA ARG A 84 -20.64 -4.64 2.92
C ARG A 84 -19.88 -4.54 4.25
N ALA A 85 -18.56 -4.38 4.21
CA ALA A 85 -17.76 -4.21 5.42
C ALA A 85 -18.16 -2.97 6.22
N LEU A 86 -18.50 -1.89 5.52
CA LEU A 86 -18.83 -0.58 6.07
C LEU A 86 -20.34 -0.33 6.20
N ASN A 87 -21.17 -1.31 5.83
CA ASN A 87 -22.65 -1.18 5.76
C ASN A 87 -23.08 -0.01 4.86
N LEU A 88 -22.43 0.17 3.73
CA LEU A 88 -22.78 1.13 2.69
C LEU A 88 -23.58 0.44 1.57
N GLU A 89 -24.48 1.18 0.93
CA GLU A 89 -25.15 0.74 -0.28
C GLU A 89 -24.25 1.00 -1.49
N LEU A 90 -24.31 0.12 -2.50
CA LEU A 90 -23.74 0.40 -3.80
C LEU A 90 -24.75 1.19 -4.64
N GLU A 91 -24.27 2.24 -5.31
CA GLU A 91 -25.06 3.02 -6.27
C GLU A 91 -24.39 3.03 -7.62
N LEU A 92 -25.18 2.99 -8.69
CA LEU A 92 -24.69 3.19 -10.04
C LEU A 92 -24.37 4.67 -10.23
N ARG A 93 -23.12 4.96 -10.53
CA ARG A 93 -22.61 6.31 -10.80
C ARG A 93 -22.58 6.56 -12.32
N GLU A 94 -23.54 7.34 -12.79
CA GLU A 94 -23.68 7.67 -14.23
C GLU A 94 -22.46 8.45 -14.77
N ASP A 95 -21.85 9.30 -13.96
CA ASP A 95 -20.64 10.02 -14.32
C ASP A 95 -19.45 9.08 -14.53
N ILE A 96 -19.33 8.02 -13.71
CA ILE A 96 -18.32 6.99 -13.86
C ILE A 96 -18.62 6.09 -15.06
N LEU A 97 -19.88 5.68 -15.22
CA LEU A 97 -20.29 4.88 -16.36
C LEU A 97 -19.94 5.55 -17.69
N LYS A 98 -20.21 6.86 -17.80
CA LYS A 98 -19.85 7.65 -18.99
C LYS A 98 -18.33 7.67 -19.23
N ARG A 99 -17.50 7.80 -18.17
CA ARG A 99 -16.05 7.76 -18.30
C ARG A 99 -15.55 6.38 -18.76
N ILE A 100 -16.15 5.30 -18.26
CA ILE A 100 -15.84 3.94 -18.71
C ILE A 100 -16.21 3.79 -20.20
N GLU A 101 -17.37 4.30 -20.62
CA GLU A 101 -17.80 4.30 -22.02
C GLU A 101 -16.80 5.04 -22.93
N GLU A 102 -16.40 6.26 -22.55
CA GLU A 102 -15.39 7.06 -23.26
C GLU A 102 -14.06 6.31 -23.37
N PHE A 103 -13.60 5.67 -22.28
CA PHE A 103 -12.38 4.90 -22.28
C PHE A 103 -12.43 3.70 -23.23
N TYR A 104 -13.52 2.90 -23.20
CA TYR A 104 -13.66 1.77 -24.11
C TYR A 104 -13.85 2.19 -25.58
N LEU A 105 -14.47 3.35 -25.82
CA LEU A 105 -14.54 3.92 -27.16
C LEU A 105 -13.15 4.29 -27.70
N GLU A 106 -12.28 4.84 -26.86
CA GLU A 106 -10.88 5.08 -27.25
C GLU A 106 -10.11 3.79 -27.51
N LEU A 107 -10.27 2.75 -26.70
CA LEU A 107 -9.65 1.45 -26.92
C LEU A 107 -10.11 0.83 -28.23
N TYR A 108 -11.39 0.95 -28.56
CA TYR A 108 -11.94 0.49 -29.84
C TYR A 108 -11.32 1.21 -31.04
N LYS A 109 -11.22 2.56 -30.98
CA LYS A 109 -10.56 3.35 -32.02
C LYS A 109 -9.10 2.97 -32.23
N LYS A 110 -8.42 2.51 -31.17
CA LYS A 110 -7.03 2.04 -31.20
C LYS A 110 -6.90 0.55 -31.57
N GLY A 111 -8.01 -0.18 -31.77
CA GLY A 111 -8.01 -1.61 -32.11
C GLY A 111 -7.67 -2.55 -30.96
N PHE A 112 -7.79 -2.10 -29.71
CA PHE A 112 -7.54 -2.93 -28.53
C PHE A 112 -8.74 -3.74 -28.05
N VAL A 113 -9.96 -3.36 -28.46
CA VAL A 113 -11.21 -4.09 -28.18
C VAL A 113 -12.07 -4.13 -29.43
N ASP A 114 -12.85 -5.20 -29.58
CA ASP A 114 -13.69 -5.43 -30.77
C ASP A 114 -15.04 -4.71 -30.69
N ASP A 115 -15.52 -4.39 -29.48
CA ASP A 115 -16.79 -3.70 -29.23
C ASP A 115 -16.62 -2.66 -28.13
N PRO A 116 -16.96 -1.36 -28.36
CA PRO A 116 -16.88 -0.32 -27.36
C PRO A 116 -18.09 -0.27 -26.43
N LYS A 117 -19.18 -1.00 -26.70
CA LYS A 117 -20.44 -0.89 -25.97
C LYS A 117 -20.29 -1.30 -24.52
N ILE A 118 -21.02 -0.60 -23.65
CA ILE A 118 -21.14 -0.99 -22.25
C ILE A 118 -21.99 -2.25 -22.15
N ASN A 119 -21.43 -3.29 -21.58
CA ASN A 119 -22.10 -4.52 -21.17
C ASN A 119 -22.16 -4.57 -19.63
N GLU A 120 -22.85 -5.56 -19.06
CA GLU A 120 -23.02 -5.69 -17.60
C GLU A 120 -21.67 -5.80 -16.85
N ALA A 121 -20.65 -6.43 -17.45
CA ALA A 121 -19.33 -6.54 -16.87
C ALA A 121 -18.65 -5.16 -16.75
N ARG A 122 -18.71 -4.33 -17.78
CA ARG A 122 -18.17 -2.97 -17.77
C ARG A 122 -18.99 -2.06 -16.86
N LYS A 123 -20.32 -2.20 -16.88
CA LYS A 123 -21.23 -1.45 -16.02
C LYS A 123 -20.99 -1.72 -14.53
N LYS A 124 -20.60 -2.95 -14.19
CA LYS A 124 -20.24 -3.33 -12.81
C LYS A 124 -19.22 -2.40 -12.19
N MET A 125 -18.23 -1.93 -12.94
CA MET A 125 -17.19 -1.02 -12.45
C MET A 125 -17.71 0.36 -12.05
N ALA A 126 -18.96 0.73 -12.44
CA ALA A 126 -19.60 1.97 -12.07
C ALA A 126 -20.47 1.87 -10.81
N TYR A 127 -20.59 0.67 -10.21
CA TYR A 127 -21.24 0.51 -8.92
C TYR A 127 -20.27 0.83 -7.79
N ILE A 128 -20.49 1.94 -7.12
CA ILE A 128 -19.58 2.53 -6.13
C ILE A 128 -20.32 2.63 -4.78
N PRO A 129 -19.64 2.39 -3.64
CA PRO A 129 -20.24 2.63 -2.34
C PRO A 129 -20.72 4.08 -2.21
N ARG A 130 -21.94 4.27 -1.69
CA ARG A 130 -22.55 5.61 -1.55
C ARG A 130 -21.70 6.51 -0.65
N GLY A 131 -21.50 7.75 -1.09
CA GLY A 131 -20.85 8.78 -0.29
C GLY A 131 -19.32 8.74 -0.30
N VAL A 132 -18.71 7.87 -1.11
CA VAL A 132 -17.24 7.89 -1.27
C VAL A 132 -16.79 8.89 -2.34
N GLU A 133 -15.60 9.40 -2.18
CA GLU A 133 -14.93 10.21 -3.20
C GLU A 133 -14.27 9.27 -4.23
N ILE A 134 -14.41 9.60 -5.51
CA ILE A 134 -13.80 8.85 -6.60
C ILE A 134 -12.35 9.25 -6.79
N LEU A 135 -11.47 8.26 -6.85
CA LEU A 135 -10.08 8.44 -7.27
C LEU A 135 -9.98 8.19 -8.77
N ASN A 136 -9.42 9.16 -9.48
CA ASN A 136 -9.33 9.13 -10.93
C ASN A 136 -8.28 8.14 -11.40
N ASN A 137 -8.69 7.21 -12.27
CA ASN A 137 -7.76 6.36 -13.01
C ASN A 137 -7.46 7.02 -14.36
N THR A 138 -6.26 7.55 -14.52
CA THR A 138 -5.82 8.18 -15.76
C THR A 138 -5.23 7.19 -16.76
N VAL A 139 -5.12 5.91 -16.37
CA VAL A 139 -4.41 4.86 -17.13
C VAL A 139 -5.36 3.76 -17.56
N GLY A 140 -6.41 3.49 -16.77
CA GLY A 140 -7.35 2.40 -16.97
C GLY A 140 -8.81 2.84 -16.79
N ALA A 141 -9.73 1.86 -16.91
CA ALA A 141 -11.18 2.12 -16.82
C ALA A 141 -11.71 2.12 -15.38
N ALA A 142 -11.17 1.26 -14.52
CA ALA A 142 -11.70 1.04 -13.18
C ALA A 142 -11.38 2.24 -12.27
N PRO A 143 -12.40 2.90 -11.67
CA PRO A 143 -12.15 3.97 -10.71
C PRO A 143 -11.64 3.41 -9.40
N GLY A 144 -10.87 4.20 -8.65
CA GLY A 144 -10.62 3.94 -7.25
C GLY A 144 -11.64 4.65 -6.37
N ALA A 145 -11.57 4.39 -5.07
CA ALA A 145 -12.42 5.04 -4.09
C ALA A 145 -11.63 5.52 -2.87
N PHE A 146 -12.06 6.64 -2.30
CA PHE A 146 -11.55 7.18 -1.05
C PHE A 146 -12.69 7.50 -0.10
N LEU A 147 -12.53 7.11 1.14
CA LEU A 147 -13.45 7.49 2.20
C LEU A 147 -12.73 7.56 3.55
N ILE A 148 -13.38 8.22 4.50
CA ILE A 148 -12.93 8.24 5.90
C ILE A 148 -13.95 7.45 6.72
N TYR A 149 -13.47 6.42 7.40
CA TYR A 149 -14.28 5.65 8.34
C TYR A 149 -13.72 5.85 9.74
N LYS A 150 -14.49 6.50 10.62
CA LYS A 150 -13.99 7.00 11.92
C LYS A 150 -12.75 7.87 11.69
N ASN A 151 -11.58 7.41 12.11
CA ASN A 151 -10.29 8.10 11.95
C ASN A 151 -9.38 7.48 10.87
N THR A 152 -9.86 6.43 10.19
CA THR A 152 -9.10 5.71 9.16
C THR A 152 -9.40 6.27 7.78
N LYS A 153 -8.37 6.70 7.07
CA LYS A 153 -8.43 7.00 5.63
C LYS A 153 -8.34 5.69 4.86
N ILE A 154 -9.38 5.36 4.09
CA ILE A 154 -9.45 4.13 3.29
C ILE A 154 -9.30 4.50 1.82
N PHE A 155 -8.35 3.87 1.16
CA PHE A 155 -8.12 3.99 -0.28
C PHE A 155 -8.32 2.63 -0.93
N VAL A 156 -9.13 2.57 -1.98
CA VAL A 156 -9.37 1.36 -2.77
C VAL A 156 -8.83 1.59 -4.17
N LEU A 157 -7.87 0.77 -4.60
CA LEU A 157 -7.07 0.97 -5.80
C LEU A 157 -7.15 -0.27 -6.71
N PRO A 158 -6.93 -0.12 -8.04
CA PRO A 158 -6.91 -1.24 -8.96
C PRO A 158 -5.74 -2.20 -8.72
N GLY A 159 -5.87 -3.43 -9.22
CA GLY A 159 -4.83 -4.46 -9.14
C GLY A 159 -3.69 -4.28 -10.15
N MET A 160 -3.96 -3.71 -11.33
CA MET A 160 -2.93 -3.49 -12.35
C MET A 160 -1.83 -2.55 -11.84
N PRO A 161 -0.55 -3.00 -11.77
CA PRO A 161 0.51 -2.21 -11.13
C PRO A 161 0.70 -0.81 -11.72
N ARG A 162 0.55 -0.67 -13.05
CA ARG A 162 0.67 0.64 -13.71
C ARG A 162 -0.43 1.61 -13.30
N GLU A 163 -1.68 1.12 -13.20
CA GLU A 163 -2.83 1.91 -12.79
C GLU A 163 -2.74 2.27 -11.31
N MET A 164 -2.47 1.28 -10.47
CA MET A 164 -2.33 1.45 -9.02
C MET A 164 -1.24 2.49 -8.68
N LYS A 165 -0.07 2.39 -9.31
CA LYS A 165 1.03 3.34 -9.06
C LYS A 165 0.67 4.76 -9.48
N ALA A 166 0.10 4.93 -10.69
CA ALA A 166 -0.34 6.25 -11.15
C ALA A 166 -1.41 6.86 -10.23
N MET A 167 -2.38 6.05 -9.82
CA MET A 167 -3.44 6.50 -8.90
C MET A 167 -2.89 6.79 -7.50
N PHE A 168 -1.95 5.98 -7.00
CA PHE A 168 -1.32 6.25 -5.71
C PHE A 168 -0.60 7.61 -5.72
N GLU A 169 0.20 7.89 -6.73
CA GLU A 169 0.98 9.15 -6.81
C GLU A 169 0.07 10.37 -6.99
N ASN A 170 -0.94 10.27 -7.85
CA ASN A 170 -1.77 11.42 -8.22
C ASN A 170 -2.94 11.68 -7.26
N GLU A 171 -3.49 10.63 -6.64
CA GLU A 171 -4.74 10.72 -5.89
C GLU A 171 -4.55 10.39 -4.40
N VAL A 172 -3.73 9.37 -4.06
CA VAL A 172 -3.52 8.95 -2.67
C VAL A 172 -2.49 9.84 -1.98
N SER A 173 -1.31 9.99 -2.58
CA SER A 173 -0.18 10.72 -2.00
C SER A 173 -0.52 12.15 -1.56
N PRO A 174 -1.33 12.95 -2.29
CA PRO A 174 -1.74 14.29 -1.86
C PRO A 174 -2.70 14.29 -0.66
N LYS A 175 -3.48 13.20 -0.47
CA LYS A 175 -4.45 13.07 0.62
C LYS A 175 -3.81 12.52 1.91
N LEU A 176 -2.59 11.96 1.79
CA LEU A 176 -1.80 11.54 2.95
C LEU A 176 -1.21 12.77 3.63
N GLY A 177 -1.38 12.88 4.94
CA GLY A 177 -0.64 13.82 5.75
C GLY A 177 0.84 13.41 5.89
N LYS A 178 1.64 14.22 6.56
CA LYS A 178 2.98 13.84 6.95
C LYS A 178 2.92 13.01 8.23
N GLY A 179 3.31 11.76 8.16
CA GLY A 179 3.45 10.88 9.31
C GLY A 179 4.67 11.26 10.17
N LYS A 180 4.79 10.64 11.34
CA LYS A 180 5.91 10.87 12.27
C LYS A 180 7.00 9.82 12.16
N PHE A 181 6.75 8.75 11.40
CA PHE A 181 7.69 7.64 11.27
C PHE A 181 8.85 8.05 10.36
N ILE A 182 10.06 7.92 10.87
CA ILE A 182 11.29 8.30 10.20
C ILE A 182 12.12 7.04 9.99
N GLN A 183 12.76 6.92 8.86
CA GLN A 183 13.77 5.89 8.61
C GLN A 183 15.09 6.53 8.19
N ARG A 184 16.20 5.99 8.68
CA ARG A 184 17.56 6.34 8.26
C ARG A 184 18.24 5.07 7.76
N LYS A 185 18.63 5.07 6.48
CA LYS A 185 19.38 3.96 5.86
C LYS A 185 20.86 4.24 5.94
N LEU A 186 21.62 3.26 6.41
CA LEU A 186 23.05 3.36 6.63
C LEU A 186 23.73 2.09 6.10
N LEU A 187 24.98 2.20 5.68
CA LEU A 187 25.86 1.08 5.39
C LEU A 187 26.94 1.03 6.47
N ALA A 188 26.93 -0.02 7.28
CA ALA A 188 27.97 -0.26 8.26
C ALA A 188 29.17 -0.94 7.60
N GLU A 189 30.38 -0.38 7.74
CA GLU A 189 31.63 -0.97 7.27
C GLU A 189 32.05 -2.11 8.21
N ILE A 190 31.36 -3.24 8.08
CA ILE A 190 31.60 -4.47 8.85
C ILE A 190 31.17 -5.67 8.03
N THR A 191 31.97 -6.73 8.07
CA THR A 191 31.73 -7.97 7.31
C THR A 191 30.97 -9.03 8.09
N ASP A 192 30.98 -8.94 9.42
CA ASP A 192 30.46 -9.95 10.33
C ASP A 192 29.30 -9.37 11.16
N GLU A 193 28.07 -9.73 10.79
CA GLU A 193 26.85 -9.27 11.46
C GLU A 193 26.82 -9.71 12.94
N SER A 194 27.44 -10.85 13.29
CA SER A 194 27.46 -11.34 14.67
C SER A 194 28.21 -10.41 15.63
N LYS A 195 29.20 -9.67 15.12
CA LYS A 195 29.91 -8.64 15.90
C LYS A 195 29.11 -7.37 16.08
N LEU A 196 28.20 -7.08 15.14
CA LEU A 196 27.32 -5.93 15.19
C LEU A 196 26.13 -6.17 16.13
N ALA A 197 25.60 -7.40 16.15
CA ALA A 197 24.38 -7.74 16.86
C ALA A 197 24.33 -7.31 18.35
N PRO A 198 25.37 -7.48 19.18
CA PRO A 198 25.34 -7.01 20.57
C PRO A 198 25.19 -5.49 20.69
N LEU A 199 25.82 -4.73 19.79
CA LEU A 199 25.70 -3.25 19.76
C LEU A 199 24.30 -2.81 19.37
N LEU A 200 23.67 -3.50 18.40
CA LEU A 200 22.30 -3.21 18.00
C LEU A 200 21.31 -3.51 19.14
N VAL A 201 21.51 -4.60 19.88
CA VAL A 201 20.70 -4.94 21.06
C VAL A 201 20.85 -3.87 22.15
N GLU A 202 22.08 -3.40 22.41
CA GLU A 202 22.32 -2.33 23.38
C GLU A 202 21.63 -1.02 22.95
N ALA A 203 21.71 -0.68 21.66
CA ALA A 203 21.04 0.50 21.12
C ALA A 203 19.50 0.40 21.24
N LEU A 204 18.92 -0.76 20.93
CA LEU A 204 17.47 -1.03 21.09
C LEU A 204 17.00 -0.88 22.55
N ASN A 205 17.82 -1.28 23.52
CA ASN A 205 17.49 -1.14 24.93
C ASN A 205 17.62 0.31 25.46
N ARG A 206 18.40 1.15 24.77
CA ARG A 206 18.76 2.49 25.22
C ARG A 206 17.95 3.60 24.58
N PHE A 207 17.53 3.39 23.32
CA PHE A 207 16.84 4.38 22.52
C PHE A 207 15.48 3.84 22.08
N ASN A 208 14.49 4.72 21.96
CA ASN A 208 13.15 4.35 21.48
C ASN A 208 13.11 4.27 19.95
N ILE A 209 13.83 3.29 19.41
CA ILE A 209 13.96 3.04 17.98
C ILE A 209 13.73 1.56 17.66
N LYS A 210 13.65 1.25 16.37
CA LYS A 210 13.79 -0.11 15.84
C LYS A 210 14.96 -0.15 14.88
N ILE A 211 15.59 -1.29 14.79
CA ILE A 211 16.76 -1.51 13.93
C ILE A 211 16.50 -2.75 13.09
N HIS A 212 16.76 -2.64 11.80
CA HIS A 212 16.85 -3.78 10.90
C HIS A 212 18.24 -3.82 10.31
N SER A 213 18.91 -4.98 10.36
CA SER A 213 20.18 -5.23 9.68
C SER A 213 19.95 -6.26 8.57
N SER A 214 20.67 -6.10 7.46
CA SER A 214 20.67 -7.06 6.38
C SER A 214 22.02 -7.11 5.69
N PRO A 215 22.64 -8.30 5.54
CA PRO A 215 23.87 -8.44 4.79
C PRO A 215 23.67 -8.02 3.33
N LYS A 216 24.59 -7.22 2.79
CA LYS A 216 24.62 -6.85 1.36
C LYS A 216 25.52 -7.82 0.58
N GLY A 217 25.15 -9.11 0.58
CA GLY A 217 25.96 -10.17 -0.05
C GLY A 217 27.24 -10.49 0.73
N PHE A 218 28.26 -11.06 0.07
CA PHE A 218 29.59 -11.31 0.64
C PHE A 218 30.50 -10.06 0.57
N GLY A 219 29.98 -8.89 0.97
CA GLY A 219 30.68 -7.62 0.87
C GLY A 219 31.21 -7.10 2.20
N LYS A 220 31.85 -5.94 2.14
CA LYS A 220 32.36 -5.24 3.32
C LYS A 220 31.30 -4.52 4.15
N TYR A 221 30.04 -4.52 3.69
CA TYR A 221 28.99 -3.69 4.24
C TYR A 221 27.77 -4.50 4.68
N ILE A 222 27.23 -4.10 5.82
CA ILE A 222 25.90 -4.52 6.29
C ILE A 222 24.96 -3.33 6.21
N GLY A 223 23.84 -3.50 5.51
CA GLY A 223 22.77 -2.50 5.49
C GLY A 223 22.10 -2.42 6.86
N ILE A 224 21.97 -1.22 7.40
CA ILE A 224 21.24 -0.96 8.64
C ILE A 224 20.15 0.06 8.35
N ILE A 225 18.97 -0.20 8.87
CA ILE A 225 17.89 0.77 8.83
C ILE A 225 17.49 1.06 10.26
N LEU A 226 17.64 2.31 10.68
CA LEU A 226 17.12 2.81 11.95
C LEU A 226 15.74 3.40 11.72
N PHE A 227 14.80 3.08 12.61
CA PHE A 227 13.42 3.53 12.53
C PHE A 227 12.98 4.14 13.85
N GLY A 228 12.22 5.24 13.80
CA GLY A 228 11.67 5.87 14.99
C GLY A 228 10.70 7.00 14.67
N GLU A 229 10.16 7.62 15.69
CA GLU A 229 9.32 8.81 15.58
C GLU A 229 10.06 10.11 15.95
N SER A 230 11.31 10.00 16.38
CA SER A 230 12.19 11.11 16.77
C SER A 230 13.50 11.07 16.02
N GLU A 231 13.79 12.13 15.29
CA GLU A 231 15.08 12.29 14.59
C GLU A 231 16.24 12.31 15.60
N ASP A 232 16.06 12.95 16.77
CA ASP A 232 17.06 12.98 17.83
C ASP A 232 17.42 11.59 18.38
N GLU A 233 16.38 10.76 18.62
CA GLU A 233 16.62 9.37 19.08
C GLU A 233 17.36 8.53 18.03
N ILE A 234 17.03 8.69 16.75
CA ILE A 234 17.70 8.00 15.65
C ILE A 234 19.15 8.46 15.56
N GLU A 235 19.41 9.76 15.63
CA GLU A 235 20.76 10.32 15.53
C GLU A 235 21.63 9.95 16.75
N ARG A 236 21.06 9.94 17.95
CA ARG A 236 21.74 9.47 19.17
C ARG A 236 22.09 7.99 19.09
N ALA A 237 21.18 7.16 18.57
CA ALA A 237 21.45 5.74 18.36
C ALA A 237 22.55 5.53 17.30
N ARG A 238 22.54 6.29 16.21
CA ARG A 238 23.59 6.26 15.18
C ARG A 238 24.96 6.58 15.79
N ARG A 239 25.08 7.69 16.52
CA ARG A 239 26.32 8.11 17.18
C ARG A 239 26.80 7.08 18.20
N PHE A 240 25.88 6.53 18.99
CA PHE A 240 26.19 5.48 19.95
C PHE A 240 26.86 4.26 19.31
N ILE A 241 26.42 3.85 18.12
CA ILE A 241 27.01 2.74 17.37
C ILE A 241 28.36 3.14 16.78
N GLU A 242 28.51 4.38 16.26
CA GLU A 242 29.76 4.91 15.71
C GLU A 242 30.86 5.01 16.76
N GLU A 243 30.55 5.50 17.96
CA GLU A 243 31.50 5.62 19.09
C GLU A 243 32.08 4.26 19.53
N ARG A 244 31.42 3.15 19.12
CA ARG A 244 31.89 1.77 19.35
C ARG A 244 32.66 1.17 18.18
N GLY A 245 33.06 2.02 17.25
CA GLY A 245 33.99 1.67 16.17
C GLY A 245 33.33 1.21 14.87
N ILE A 246 32.00 1.31 14.73
CA ILE A 246 31.31 1.04 13.47
C ILE A 246 31.25 2.33 12.64
N LYS A 247 31.86 2.33 11.46
CA LYS A 247 31.75 3.43 10.50
C LYS A 247 30.51 3.25 9.64
N PHE A 248 29.79 4.33 9.40
CA PHE A 248 28.62 4.36 8.51
C PHE A 248 28.91 5.19 7.26
N GLU A 249 28.40 4.71 6.12
CA GLU A 249 28.19 5.50 4.92
C GLU A 249 26.69 5.77 4.78
N GLU A 250 26.30 7.00 4.47
CA GLU A 250 24.90 7.35 4.16
C GLU A 250 24.54 6.88 2.75
N VAL A 251 23.31 6.37 2.56
CA VAL A 251 22.80 5.81 1.30
C VAL A 251 21.70 6.66 0.73
#